data_44d91f41f911c76c156000d8caaf7289
#
_entry.id   44d91f41f911c76c156000d8caaf7289
#
_cell.length_a   1.000
_cell.length_b   1.000
_cell.length_c   1.000
_cell.angle_alpha   90.00
_cell.angle_beta   90.00
_cell.angle_gamma   90.00
#
_symmetry.space_group_name_H-M   'P 1'
#
loop_
_entity.id
_entity.type
_entity.pdbx_description
1 polymer ?
#
loop_
_entity_poly.entity_id
_entity_poly.type
_entity_poly.pdbx_seq_one_letter_code
_entity_poly.pdbx_strand_id
1 'polypeptide(L)'
;MSSEEFHKIKDILDKKSFFSINKGIYEDQRTKDYCSNFGLQWTKFAKTQFDSFTGFPLTKKRLLKASEWELNGLKDKLVIEVGSGAGRFTEILLSSGAYVVSVEMSDAIYSNHLNNKSDKIIFIKSSLYNLEFLKEMFDYVLCYGVAQHTPDLVKTYKVCFDFAKLGGKVSIDHYIKVYHPSPFSTPKYFWRPVTKRIRPELLLKIIRFYIPYYFPIDTFLKIKLPIILS
;
A
#
# COMPACT_ATOMS: atom_id res chain seq x y z
N MET A 1 -7.65 -13.24 22.49
CA MET A 1 -7.49 -14.01 21.21
C MET A 1 -6.62 -13.26 20.22
N SER A 2 -7.07 -12.20 19.56
CA SER A 2 -6.22 -11.51 18.53
C SER A 2 -5.00 -10.80 19.12
N SER A 3 -5.04 -10.32 20.36
CA SER A 3 -3.87 -9.79 21.08
C SER A 3 -2.81 -10.86 21.33
N GLU A 4 -3.21 -12.04 21.75
CA GLU A 4 -2.29 -13.18 21.99
C GLU A 4 -1.66 -13.65 20.67
N GLU A 5 -2.45 -13.72 19.59
CA GLU A 5 -1.94 -14.06 18.27
C GLU A 5 -0.97 -13.01 17.73
N PHE A 6 -1.23 -11.73 17.98
CA PHE A 6 -0.32 -10.64 17.66
C PHE A 6 1.02 -10.78 18.37
N HIS A 7 1.04 -11.10 19.68
CA HIS A 7 2.27 -11.36 20.42
C HIS A 7 2.95 -12.64 19.94
N LYS A 8 2.18 -13.68 19.61
CA LYS A 8 2.73 -14.92 19.03
C LYS A 8 3.46 -14.66 17.71
N ILE A 9 2.95 -13.75 16.84
CA ILE A 9 3.65 -13.37 15.62
C ILE A 9 5.01 -12.75 15.96
N LYS A 10 5.06 -11.88 16.96
CA LYS A 10 6.31 -11.25 17.41
C LYS A 10 7.32 -12.30 17.86
N ASP A 11 6.89 -13.25 18.69
CA ASP A 11 7.72 -14.36 19.15
C ASP A 11 8.20 -15.26 18.01
N ILE A 12 7.38 -15.46 16.97
CA ILE A 12 7.77 -16.21 15.78
C ILE A 12 8.87 -15.47 15.02
N LEU A 13 8.73 -14.16 14.82
CA LEU A 13 9.70 -13.33 14.11
C LEU A 13 11.04 -13.28 14.86
N ASP A 14 11.00 -13.11 16.18
CA ASP A 14 12.20 -13.05 17.05
C ASP A 14 13.02 -14.36 17.00
N LYS A 15 12.36 -15.50 16.79
CA LYS A 15 13.02 -16.82 16.72
C LYS A 15 13.62 -17.14 15.36
N LYS A 16 13.29 -16.37 14.31
CA LYS A 16 13.78 -16.67 12.96
C LYS A 16 15.09 -15.94 12.66
N SER A 17 16.17 -16.67 12.48
CA SER A 17 17.54 -16.16 12.28
C SER A 17 17.73 -15.29 11.03
N PHE A 18 16.81 -15.35 10.07
CA PHE A 18 16.86 -14.53 8.86
C PHE A 18 16.17 -13.17 9.00
N PHE A 19 15.58 -12.84 10.16
CA PHE A 19 15.15 -11.49 10.47
C PHE A 19 16.20 -10.77 11.33
N SER A 20 16.44 -9.51 10.97
CA SER A 20 17.14 -8.54 11.82
C SER A 20 16.17 -7.43 12.21
N ILE A 21 16.39 -6.82 13.37
CA ILE A 21 15.56 -5.67 13.80
C ILE A 21 16.37 -4.39 13.56
N ASN A 22 15.81 -3.52 12.72
CA ASN A 22 16.38 -2.20 12.45
C ASN A 22 15.32 -1.14 12.72
N LYS A 23 15.57 -0.23 13.66
CA LYS A 23 14.64 0.85 14.06
C LYS A 23 13.23 0.37 14.39
N GLY A 24 13.08 -0.82 14.96
CA GLY A 24 11.77 -1.40 15.30
C GLY A 24 11.02 -2.09 14.13
N ILE A 25 11.71 -2.32 13.02
CA ILE A 25 11.20 -2.99 11.83
C ILE A 25 11.93 -4.34 11.70
N TYR A 26 11.17 -5.42 11.49
CA TYR A 26 11.73 -6.73 11.18
C TYR A 26 12.13 -6.77 9.69
N GLU A 27 13.42 -6.88 9.41
CA GLU A 27 13.97 -6.94 8.05
C GLU A 27 14.35 -8.37 7.67
N ASP A 28 13.70 -8.91 6.65
CA ASP A 28 14.00 -10.23 6.11
C ASP A 28 15.22 -10.16 5.16
N GLN A 29 16.33 -10.74 5.57
CA GLN A 29 17.58 -10.76 4.84
C GLN A 29 17.53 -11.54 3.51
N ARG A 30 16.46 -12.33 3.29
CA ARG A 30 16.21 -13.07 2.05
C ARG A 30 15.54 -12.23 0.97
N THR A 31 14.99 -11.07 1.36
CA THR A 31 14.22 -10.21 0.46
C THR A 31 15.14 -9.48 -0.49
N LYS A 32 14.96 -9.72 -1.81
CA LYS A 32 15.62 -8.94 -2.86
C LYS A 32 14.70 -7.80 -3.27
N ASP A 33 15.15 -6.56 -3.07
CA ASP A 33 14.38 -5.36 -3.46
C ASP A 33 14.39 -5.21 -4.99
N TYR A 34 13.22 -5.35 -5.60
CA TYR A 34 12.97 -4.98 -7.02
C TYR A 34 12.01 -3.79 -7.14
N CYS A 35 11.67 -3.15 -6.02
CA CYS A 35 10.66 -2.10 -5.93
C CYS A 35 11.23 -0.72 -5.56
N SER A 36 12.54 -0.49 -5.71
CA SER A 36 13.25 0.75 -5.34
C SER A 36 12.60 2.03 -5.90
N ASN A 37 12.06 1.99 -7.12
CA ASN A 37 11.36 3.12 -7.74
C ASN A 37 10.07 3.50 -7.01
N PHE A 38 9.33 2.52 -6.46
CA PHE A 38 8.14 2.78 -5.65
C PHE A 38 8.52 3.35 -4.29
N GLY A 39 9.60 2.84 -3.69
CA GLY A 39 10.13 3.34 -2.42
C GLY A 39 10.44 4.83 -2.46
N LEU A 40 11.07 5.33 -3.54
CA LEU A 40 11.40 6.75 -3.72
C LEU A 40 10.14 7.64 -3.73
N GLN A 41 9.09 7.23 -4.44
CA GLN A 41 7.83 7.97 -4.51
C GLN A 41 7.18 8.08 -3.13
N TRP A 42 7.04 6.95 -2.44
CA TRP A 42 6.37 6.89 -1.14
C TRP A 42 7.19 7.54 -0.02
N THR A 43 8.50 7.60 -0.13
CA THR A 43 9.35 8.34 0.81
C THR A 43 9.22 9.86 0.61
N LYS A 44 9.26 10.35 -0.64
CA LYS A 44 9.16 11.79 -0.93
C LYS A 44 7.77 12.39 -0.72
N PHE A 45 6.72 11.59 -0.90
CA PHE A 45 5.33 12.02 -0.81
C PHE A 45 4.54 11.21 0.22
N ALA A 46 5.21 10.82 1.30
CA ALA A 46 4.69 9.91 2.32
C ALA A 46 3.31 10.31 2.87
N LYS A 47 3.07 11.61 3.08
CA LYS A 47 1.85 12.10 3.74
C LYS A 47 0.72 12.51 2.80
N THR A 48 0.97 12.65 1.49
CA THR A 48 -0.01 13.24 0.55
C THR A 48 -1.28 12.41 0.37
N GLN A 49 -1.30 11.17 0.82
CA GLN A 49 -2.46 10.27 0.73
C GLN A 49 -3.09 9.93 2.09
N PHE A 50 -2.60 10.52 3.17
CA PHE A 50 -3.16 10.32 4.50
C PHE A 50 -4.42 11.17 4.70
N ASP A 51 -5.48 10.55 5.21
CA ASP A 51 -6.73 11.24 5.48
C ASP A 51 -6.54 12.30 6.57
N SER A 52 -5.70 12.01 7.59
CA SER A 52 -5.34 12.97 8.65
C SER A 52 -4.58 14.20 8.14
N PHE A 53 -3.76 14.04 7.11
CA PHE A 53 -2.98 15.15 6.53
C PHE A 53 -3.80 15.99 5.55
N THR A 54 -4.62 15.32 4.71
CA THR A 54 -5.41 16.00 3.67
C THR A 54 -6.71 16.60 4.20
N GLY A 55 -7.20 16.15 5.36
CA GLY A 55 -8.51 16.51 5.91
C GLY A 55 -9.70 15.86 5.18
N PHE A 56 -9.45 15.00 4.19
CA PHE A 56 -10.48 14.33 3.41
C PHE A 56 -10.43 12.81 3.61
N PRO A 57 -11.55 12.13 3.92
CA PRO A 57 -11.58 10.69 4.22
C PRO A 57 -11.54 9.83 2.94
N LEU A 58 -10.59 10.09 2.03
CA LEU A 58 -10.50 9.42 0.74
C LEU A 58 -10.01 7.99 0.86
N THR A 59 -8.99 7.75 1.69
CA THR A 59 -8.45 6.42 1.94
C THR A 59 -9.45 5.55 2.68
N LYS A 60 -10.09 6.11 3.72
CA LYS A 60 -11.17 5.45 4.46
C LYS A 60 -12.34 5.06 3.54
N LYS A 61 -12.83 6.00 2.71
CA LYS A 61 -13.90 5.73 1.74
C LYS A 61 -13.51 4.64 0.75
N ARG A 62 -12.27 4.67 0.24
CA ARG A 62 -11.77 3.63 -0.67
C ARG A 62 -11.73 2.27 0.01
N LEU A 63 -11.18 2.18 1.23
CA LEU A 63 -11.13 0.94 1.99
C LEU A 63 -12.52 0.34 2.14
N LEU A 64 -13.46 1.10 2.69
CA LEU A 64 -14.81 0.62 2.98
C LEU A 64 -15.59 0.21 1.72
N LYS A 65 -15.48 1.02 0.65
CA LYS A 65 -16.16 0.73 -0.62
C LYS A 65 -15.62 -0.52 -1.31
N ALA A 66 -14.31 -0.75 -1.25
CA ALA A 66 -13.69 -1.85 -2.00
C ALA A 66 -13.66 -3.16 -1.22
N SER A 67 -13.60 -3.10 0.12
CA SER A 67 -13.57 -4.30 0.96
C SER A 67 -14.95 -4.72 1.46
N GLU A 68 -15.91 -3.79 1.50
CA GLU A 68 -17.21 -3.96 2.17
C GLU A 68 -17.07 -4.27 3.69
N TRP A 69 -15.91 -3.91 4.27
CA TRP A 69 -15.67 -4.11 5.70
C TRP A 69 -16.30 -2.99 6.51
N GLU A 70 -16.74 -3.32 7.71
CA GLU A 70 -17.18 -2.34 8.71
C GLU A 70 -16.02 -2.01 9.65
N LEU A 71 -15.74 -0.72 9.89
CA LEU A 71 -14.64 -0.32 10.77
C LEU A 71 -14.79 -0.85 12.20
N ASN A 72 -16.01 -0.84 12.71
CA ASN A 72 -16.29 -1.38 14.06
C ASN A 72 -16.00 -2.89 14.14
N GLY A 73 -16.12 -3.61 13.03
CA GLY A 73 -15.79 -5.03 12.93
C GLY A 73 -14.29 -5.32 12.96
N LEU A 74 -13.44 -4.29 12.77
CA LEU A 74 -11.98 -4.42 12.83
C LEU A 74 -11.40 -4.24 14.23
N LYS A 75 -12.18 -3.69 15.17
CA LYS A 75 -11.73 -3.48 16.53
C LYS A 75 -11.26 -4.80 17.17
N ASP A 76 -10.06 -4.78 17.74
CA ASP A 76 -9.40 -5.92 18.36
C ASP A 76 -9.23 -7.15 17.45
N LYS A 77 -9.28 -6.98 16.12
CA LYS A 77 -9.00 -8.00 15.12
C LYS A 77 -7.56 -7.91 14.63
N LEU A 78 -7.03 -9.06 14.22
CA LEU A 78 -5.70 -9.15 13.66
C LEU A 78 -5.76 -9.02 12.13
N VAL A 79 -5.11 -7.99 11.62
CA VAL A 79 -5.11 -7.62 10.20
C VAL A 79 -3.68 -7.70 9.65
N ILE A 80 -3.47 -8.35 8.50
CA ILE A 80 -2.25 -8.19 7.71
C ILE A 80 -2.52 -7.24 6.55
N GLU A 81 -1.66 -6.23 6.42
CA GLU A 81 -1.65 -5.30 5.29
C GLU A 81 -0.43 -5.61 4.42
N VAL A 82 -0.66 -6.14 3.22
CA VAL A 82 0.38 -6.50 2.25
C VAL A 82 0.63 -5.35 1.30
N GLY A 83 1.89 -4.88 1.24
CA GLY A 83 2.30 -3.75 0.42
C GLY A 83 1.81 -2.42 0.98
N SER A 84 2.06 -2.18 2.26
CA SER A 84 1.55 -1.02 3.00
C SER A 84 2.07 0.34 2.49
N GLY A 85 3.18 0.35 1.73
CA GLY A 85 3.81 1.58 1.27
C GLY A 85 4.15 2.52 2.43
N ALA A 86 3.75 3.79 2.33
CA ALA A 86 3.94 4.78 3.40
C ALA A 86 2.89 4.70 4.53
N GLY A 87 1.91 3.76 4.46
CA GLY A 87 1.00 3.44 5.55
C GLY A 87 -0.34 4.16 5.57
N ARG A 88 -0.87 4.58 4.42
CA ARG A 88 -2.17 5.27 4.36
C ARG A 88 -3.34 4.41 4.83
N PHE A 89 -3.35 3.10 4.51
CA PHE A 89 -4.38 2.19 5.01
C PHE A 89 -4.05 1.73 6.43
N THR A 90 -2.76 1.61 6.77
CA THR A 90 -2.30 1.36 8.15
C THR A 90 -2.92 2.37 9.13
N GLU A 91 -2.95 3.67 8.77
CA GLU A 91 -3.60 4.73 9.56
C GLU A 91 -5.07 4.37 9.88
N ILE A 92 -5.83 3.97 8.86
CA ILE A 92 -7.25 3.66 9.01
C ILE A 92 -7.46 2.39 9.85
N LEU A 93 -6.65 1.36 9.60
CA LEU A 93 -6.71 0.10 10.35
C LEU A 93 -6.41 0.30 11.85
N LEU A 94 -5.36 1.06 12.17
CA LEU A 94 -5.02 1.41 13.56
C LEU A 94 -6.11 2.27 14.22
N SER A 95 -6.65 3.25 13.49
CA SER A 95 -7.71 4.10 14.03
C SER A 95 -9.01 3.34 14.31
N SER A 96 -9.23 2.19 13.66
CA SER A 96 -10.34 1.28 13.95
C SER A 96 -10.11 0.39 15.17
N GLY A 97 -8.92 0.45 15.79
CA GLY A 97 -8.53 -0.37 16.95
C GLY A 97 -8.01 -1.76 16.61
N ALA A 98 -7.69 -2.04 15.35
CA ALA A 98 -7.12 -3.32 14.91
C ALA A 98 -5.67 -3.50 15.39
N TYR A 99 -5.25 -4.75 15.54
CA TYR A 99 -3.85 -5.16 15.57
C TYR A 99 -3.38 -5.34 14.13
N VAL A 100 -2.28 -4.68 13.73
CA VAL A 100 -1.83 -4.63 12.35
C VAL A 100 -0.47 -5.28 12.19
N VAL A 101 -0.33 -6.18 11.22
CA VAL A 101 0.96 -6.62 10.70
C VAL A 101 1.15 -5.97 9.34
N SER A 102 2.01 -4.98 9.29
CA SER A 102 2.28 -4.18 8.08
C SER A 102 3.47 -4.75 7.34
N VAL A 103 3.25 -5.24 6.12
CA VAL A 103 4.27 -5.85 5.27
C VAL A 103 4.53 -4.96 4.06
N GLU A 104 5.80 -4.60 3.85
CA GLU A 104 6.24 -3.83 2.70
C GLU A 104 7.65 -4.28 2.32
N MET A 105 7.92 -4.43 1.02
CA MET A 105 9.21 -4.91 0.56
C MET A 105 10.22 -3.78 0.36
N SER A 106 9.76 -2.59 0.03
CA SER A 106 10.58 -1.41 -0.24
C SER A 106 10.90 -0.60 1.03
N ASP A 107 11.76 0.40 0.89
CA ASP A 107 12.09 1.35 1.96
C ASP A 107 10.91 2.24 2.39
N ALA A 108 9.77 2.17 1.71
CA ALA A 108 8.56 2.87 2.13
C ALA A 108 8.06 2.45 3.51
N ILE A 109 8.41 1.24 3.98
CA ILE A 109 8.10 0.75 5.33
C ILE A 109 8.63 1.68 6.43
N TYR A 110 9.80 2.31 6.23
CA TYR A 110 10.36 3.28 7.18
C TYR A 110 9.49 4.54 7.28
N SER A 111 8.90 4.98 6.15
CA SER A 111 7.93 6.08 6.16
C SER A 111 6.65 5.69 6.88
N ASN A 112 6.17 4.45 6.68
CA ASN A 112 5.02 3.93 7.41
C ASN A 112 5.30 3.90 8.92
N HIS A 113 6.44 3.37 9.34
CA HIS A 113 6.84 3.34 10.75
C HIS A 113 6.93 4.73 11.40
N LEU A 114 7.37 5.75 10.65
CA LEU A 114 7.41 7.14 11.13
C LEU A 114 6.02 7.77 11.23
N ASN A 115 5.12 7.42 10.31
CA ASN A 115 3.77 7.99 10.23
C ASN A 115 2.79 7.32 11.20
N ASN A 116 2.92 6.01 11.44
CA ASN A 116 1.95 5.19 12.17
C ASN A 116 2.58 4.55 13.41
N LYS A 117 2.73 5.32 14.48
CA LYS A 117 3.27 4.84 15.75
C LYS A 117 2.14 4.28 16.62
N SER A 118 2.24 3.02 17.02
CA SER A 118 1.28 2.34 17.89
C SER A 118 1.94 1.11 18.52
N ASP A 119 1.44 0.66 19.65
CA ASP A 119 1.76 -0.63 20.27
C ASP A 119 1.03 -1.80 19.60
N LYS A 120 -0.02 -1.50 18.80
CA LYS A 120 -0.81 -2.47 18.05
C LYS A 120 -0.29 -2.72 16.62
N ILE A 121 0.98 -2.44 16.31
CA ILE A 121 1.54 -2.66 14.98
C ILE A 121 2.87 -3.40 15.01
N ILE A 122 3.06 -4.31 14.05
CA ILE A 122 4.34 -4.93 13.71
C ILE A 122 4.69 -4.53 12.29
N PHE A 123 5.89 -4.01 12.07
CA PHE A 123 6.41 -3.68 10.75
C PHE A 123 7.36 -4.76 10.25
N ILE A 124 7.12 -5.27 9.05
CA ILE A 124 7.94 -6.30 8.42
C ILE A 124 8.37 -5.83 7.03
N LYS A 125 9.68 -5.64 6.85
CA LYS A 125 10.29 -5.43 5.54
C LYS A 125 10.58 -6.78 4.92
N SER A 126 9.66 -7.28 4.11
CA SER A 126 9.76 -8.59 3.48
C SER A 126 8.91 -8.71 2.22
N SER A 127 9.27 -9.65 1.37
CA SER A 127 8.36 -10.15 0.34
C SER A 127 7.24 -10.97 0.99
N LEU A 128 6.00 -10.78 0.54
CA LEU A 128 4.87 -11.60 1.02
C LEU A 128 5.11 -13.11 0.83
N TYR A 129 5.87 -13.49 -0.19
CA TYR A 129 6.19 -14.89 -0.48
C TYR A 129 7.12 -15.55 0.55
N ASN A 130 7.82 -14.76 1.36
CA ASN A 130 8.72 -15.26 2.40
C ASN A 130 8.01 -15.48 3.75
N LEU A 131 6.73 -15.14 3.86
CA LEU A 131 5.97 -15.12 5.11
C LEU A 131 5.00 -16.32 5.23
N GLU A 132 5.27 -17.43 4.54
CA GLU A 132 4.41 -18.63 4.56
C GLU A 132 4.17 -19.21 5.96
N PHE A 133 5.05 -18.92 6.91
CA PHE A 133 4.91 -19.31 8.31
C PHE A 133 3.82 -18.53 9.08
N LEU A 134 3.23 -17.50 8.47
CA LEU A 134 2.10 -16.73 9.01
C LEU A 134 0.74 -17.18 8.44
N LYS A 135 0.66 -18.38 7.87
CA LYS A 135 -0.59 -18.94 7.34
C LYS A 135 -1.65 -19.09 8.42
N GLU A 136 -2.91 -18.85 8.03
CA GLU A 136 -4.10 -19.06 8.87
C GLU A 136 -4.09 -18.28 10.20
N MET A 137 -3.41 -17.11 10.22
CA MET A 137 -3.27 -16.33 11.45
C MET A 137 -4.15 -15.07 11.49
N PHE A 138 -4.68 -14.59 10.34
CA PHE A 138 -5.30 -13.28 10.28
C PHE A 138 -6.82 -13.33 10.14
N ASP A 139 -7.51 -12.46 10.89
CA ASP A 139 -8.95 -12.26 10.76
C ASP A 139 -9.27 -11.52 9.46
N TYR A 140 -8.35 -10.61 9.03
CA TYR A 140 -8.49 -9.82 7.82
C TYR A 140 -7.16 -9.73 7.07
N VAL A 141 -7.23 -9.81 5.74
CA VAL A 141 -6.08 -9.66 4.83
C VAL A 141 -6.37 -8.55 3.84
N LEU A 142 -5.55 -7.51 3.82
CA LEU A 142 -5.64 -6.38 2.90
C LEU A 142 -4.44 -6.37 1.94
N CYS A 143 -4.70 -6.31 0.62
CA CYS A 143 -3.67 -6.22 -0.40
C CYS A 143 -4.12 -5.26 -1.52
N TYR A 144 -3.88 -3.95 -1.34
CA TYR A 144 -4.36 -2.93 -2.26
C TYR A 144 -3.24 -2.23 -3.02
N GLY A 145 -3.36 -2.22 -4.37
CA GLY A 145 -2.41 -1.57 -5.26
C GLY A 145 -1.08 -2.33 -5.41
N VAL A 146 -1.04 -3.61 -5.08
CA VAL A 146 0.18 -4.44 -5.00
C VAL A 146 0.16 -5.59 -5.98
N ALA A 147 -0.91 -6.36 -6.06
CA ALA A 147 -0.98 -7.62 -6.76
C ALA A 147 -0.52 -7.54 -8.23
N GLN A 148 -0.87 -6.46 -8.94
CA GLN A 148 -0.45 -6.22 -10.34
C GLN A 148 1.05 -5.91 -10.51
N HIS A 149 1.77 -5.67 -9.43
CA HIS A 149 3.22 -5.38 -9.43
C HIS A 149 4.06 -6.56 -8.97
N THR A 150 3.42 -7.65 -8.56
CA THR A 150 4.11 -8.88 -8.15
C THR A 150 4.49 -9.72 -9.38
N PRO A 151 5.54 -10.55 -9.27
CA PRO A 151 5.96 -11.42 -10.39
C PRO A 151 4.92 -12.43 -10.83
N ASP A 152 4.08 -12.91 -9.89
CA ASP A 152 3.05 -13.92 -10.12
C ASP A 152 1.77 -13.53 -9.40
N LEU A 153 0.78 -13.10 -10.18
CA LEU A 153 -0.51 -12.65 -9.68
C LEU A 153 -1.28 -13.79 -8.99
N VAL A 154 -1.29 -14.98 -9.59
CA VAL A 154 -2.03 -16.13 -9.06
C VAL A 154 -1.44 -16.58 -7.72
N LYS A 155 -0.11 -16.67 -7.65
CA LYS A 155 0.60 -16.98 -6.41
C LYS A 155 0.33 -15.93 -5.33
N THR A 156 0.27 -14.65 -5.71
CA THR A 156 -0.06 -13.55 -4.77
C THR A 156 -1.43 -13.73 -4.15
N TYR A 157 -2.45 -14.03 -4.97
CA TYR A 157 -3.79 -14.32 -4.46
C TYR A 157 -3.77 -15.50 -3.50
N LYS A 158 -3.14 -16.62 -3.92
CA LYS A 158 -3.04 -17.80 -3.06
C LYS A 158 -2.42 -17.49 -1.71
N VAL A 159 -1.29 -16.78 -1.70
CA VAL A 159 -0.61 -16.40 -0.44
C VAL A 159 -1.49 -15.49 0.43
N CYS A 160 -2.20 -14.54 -0.17
CA CYS A 160 -3.13 -13.70 0.59
C CYS A 160 -4.28 -14.52 1.21
N PHE A 161 -4.83 -15.50 0.48
CA PHE A 161 -5.84 -16.40 1.04
C PHE A 161 -5.26 -17.31 2.12
N ASP A 162 -4.04 -17.82 1.94
CA ASP A 162 -3.34 -18.65 2.92
C ASP A 162 -3.08 -17.92 4.25
N PHE A 163 -2.98 -16.59 4.26
CA PHE A 163 -2.84 -15.81 5.50
C PHE A 163 -4.12 -15.76 6.34
N ALA A 164 -5.29 -15.86 5.69
CA ALA A 164 -6.56 -15.76 6.37
C ALA A 164 -6.87 -17.01 7.20
N LYS A 165 -7.43 -16.82 8.40
CA LYS A 165 -8.05 -17.89 9.18
C LYS A 165 -9.26 -18.45 8.46
N LEU A 166 -9.70 -19.62 8.88
CA LEU A 166 -11.01 -20.14 8.49
C LEU A 166 -12.11 -19.13 8.90
N GLY A 167 -12.90 -18.66 7.93
CA GLY A 167 -13.88 -17.61 8.11
C GLY A 167 -13.31 -16.18 8.13
N GLY A 168 -12.00 -16.02 7.94
CA GLY A 168 -11.36 -14.71 7.76
C GLY A 168 -11.77 -14.03 6.45
N LYS A 169 -11.58 -12.72 6.37
CA LYS A 169 -11.94 -11.91 5.19
C LYS A 169 -10.71 -11.44 4.45
N VAL A 170 -10.70 -11.61 3.13
CA VAL A 170 -9.61 -11.19 2.24
C VAL A 170 -10.13 -10.13 1.29
N SER A 171 -9.41 -9.01 1.19
CA SER A 171 -9.70 -7.97 0.21
C SER A 171 -8.45 -7.62 -0.59
N ILE A 172 -8.52 -7.83 -1.91
CA ILE A 172 -7.41 -7.60 -2.84
C ILE A 172 -7.92 -6.75 -3.98
N ASP A 173 -7.19 -5.71 -4.35
CA ASP A 173 -7.47 -4.97 -5.57
C ASP A 173 -6.33 -5.13 -6.60
N HIS A 174 -6.69 -5.01 -7.87
CA HIS A 174 -5.74 -4.95 -8.97
C HIS A 174 -6.30 -4.12 -10.13
N TYR A 175 -5.42 -3.67 -11.02
CA TYR A 175 -5.84 -2.90 -12.18
C TYR A 175 -6.47 -3.80 -13.25
N ILE A 176 -7.54 -3.31 -13.86
CA ILE A 176 -8.12 -3.93 -15.04
C ILE A 176 -7.16 -3.73 -16.23
N LYS A 177 -6.89 -4.79 -16.98
CA LYS A 177 -6.11 -4.71 -18.21
C LYS A 177 -6.96 -4.03 -19.30
N VAL A 178 -6.55 -2.83 -19.69
CA VAL A 178 -7.18 -2.11 -20.81
C VAL A 178 -6.46 -2.50 -22.09
N TYR A 179 -7.15 -3.19 -23.00
CA TYR A 179 -6.54 -3.72 -24.24
C TYR A 179 -6.24 -2.65 -25.27
N HIS A 180 -7.02 -1.57 -25.37
CA HIS A 180 -6.83 -0.49 -26.32
C HIS A 180 -7.00 0.86 -25.62
N PRO A 181 -5.98 1.35 -24.88
CA PRO A 181 -6.07 2.65 -24.25
C PRO A 181 -6.06 3.73 -25.36
N SER A 182 -7.17 4.45 -25.50
CA SER A 182 -7.20 5.63 -26.35
C SER A 182 -6.21 6.67 -25.82
N PRO A 183 -5.34 7.27 -26.68
CA PRO A 183 -4.44 8.35 -26.28
C PRO A 183 -5.20 9.55 -25.70
N PHE A 184 -6.43 9.76 -26.14
CA PHE A 184 -7.29 10.85 -25.68
C PHE A 184 -7.97 10.56 -24.35
N SER A 185 -8.35 9.31 -24.07
CA SER A 185 -8.99 8.93 -22.79
C SER A 185 -7.97 8.71 -21.66
N THR A 186 -6.70 8.45 -22.00
CA THR A 186 -5.64 8.17 -21.02
C THR A 186 -4.33 8.85 -21.39
N PRO A 187 -4.22 10.19 -21.21
CA PRO A 187 -3.02 10.97 -21.57
C PRO A 187 -1.72 10.42 -20.98
N LYS A 188 -1.79 9.73 -19.83
CA LYS A 188 -0.62 9.07 -19.22
C LYS A 188 0.06 8.04 -20.13
N TYR A 189 -0.67 7.37 -21.01
CA TYR A 189 -0.09 6.39 -21.94
C TYR A 189 0.61 7.06 -23.11
N PHE A 190 0.15 8.24 -23.53
CA PHE A 190 0.80 9.04 -24.56
C PHE A 190 2.22 9.50 -24.13
N TRP A 191 2.34 10.00 -22.90
CA TRP A 191 3.62 10.51 -22.41
C TRP A 191 4.55 9.42 -21.86
N ARG A 192 4.04 8.22 -21.58
CA ARG A 192 4.80 7.14 -20.94
C ARG A 192 6.06 6.69 -21.69
N PRO A 193 6.09 6.59 -23.05
CA PRO A 193 7.30 6.22 -23.77
C PRO A 193 8.46 7.19 -23.53
N VAL A 194 8.15 8.48 -23.44
CA VAL A 194 9.13 9.55 -23.18
C VAL A 194 9.52 9.57 -21.71
N THR A 195 8.53 9.61 -20.81
CA THR A 195 8.79 9.75 -19.36
C THR A 195 9.54 8.58 -18.75
N LYS A 196 9.41 7.37 -19.29
CA LYS A 196 10.20 6.20 -18.87
C LYS A 196 11.70 6.32 -19.08
N ARG A 197 12.12 7.19 -20.04
CA ARG A 197 13.53 7.40 -20.39
C ARG A 197 14.16 8.54 -19.59
N ILE A 198 13.36 9.31 -18.86
CA ILE A 198 13.81 10.45 -18.06
C ILE A 198 14.08 9.95 -16.63
N ARG A 199 15.22 10.36 -16.06
CA ARG A 199 15.54 10.06 -14.64
C ARG A 199 14.45 10.64 -13.73
N PRO A 200 13.98 9.89 -12.71
CA PRO A 200 12.85 10.30 -11.87
C PRO A 200 13.02 11.68 -11.23
N GLU A 201 14.24 12.02 -10.79
CA GLU A 201 14.53 13.31 -10.15
C GLU A 201 14.40 14.47 -11.15
N LEU A 202 14.87 14.27 -12.39
CA LEU A 202 14.75 15.27 -13.46
C LEU A 202 13.28 15.44 -13.88
N LEU A 203 12.55 14.32 -14.05
CA LEU A 203 11.12 14.35 -14.36
C LEU A 203 10.35 15.11 -13.28
N LEU A 204 10.66 14.89 -12.01
CA LEU A 204 10.03 15.61 -10.89
C LEU A 204 10.29 17.12 -10.95
N LYS A 205 11.54 17.55 -11.30
CA LYS A 205 11.86 18.97 -11.48
C LYS A 205 11.04 19.59 -12.63
N ILE A 206 10.95 18.89 -13.77
CA ILE A 206 10.16 19.30 -14.91
C ILE A 206 8.69 19.47 -14.52
N ILE A 207 8.10 18.45 -13.88
CA ILE A 207 6.70 18.48 -13.45
C ILE A 207 6.45 19.65 -12.49
N ARG A 208 7.32 19.86 -11.49
CA ARG A 208 7.19 20.98 -10.53
C ARG A 208 7.24 22.34 -11.19
N PHE A 209 8.01 22.48 -12.28
CA PHE A 209 8.06 23.72 -13.04
C PHE A 209 6.77 23.95 -13.83
N TYR A 210 6.20 22.91 -14.46
CA TYR A 210 5.02 23.04 -15.32
C TYR A 210 3.69 23.05 -14.60
N ILE A 211 3.54 22.34 -13.48
CA ILE A 211 2.27 22.22 -12.75
C ILE A 211 1.62 23.57 -12.39
N PRO A 212 2.35 24.58 -11.87
CA PRO A 212 1.75 25.86 -11.52
C PRO A 212 1.08 26.59 -12.69
N TYR A 213 1.56 26.33 -13.91
CA TYR A 213 0.99 26.92 -15.13
C TYR A 213 -0.11 26.07 -15.74
N TYR A 214 0.11 24.75 -15.77
CA TYR A 214 -0.83 23.80 -16.36
C TYR A 214 -2.12 23.66 -15.55
N PHE A 215 -2.03 23.56 -14.24
CA PHE A 215 -3.16 23.26 -13.37
C PHE A 215 -4.28 24.31 -13.41
N PRO A 216 -4.00 25.64 -13.37
CA PRO A 216 -5.01 26.66 -13.54
C PRO A 216 -5.72 26.60 -14.89
N ILE A 217 -4.95 26.33 -15.97
CA ILE A 217 -5.50 26.22 -17.33
C ILE A 217 -6.43 25.00 -17.44
N ASP A 218 -5.98 23.84 -16.99
CA ASP A 218 -6.76 22.59 -16.99
C ASP A 218 -8.06 22.75 -16.16
N THR A 219 -7.96 23.37 -15.00
CA THR A 219 -9.11 23.66 -14.13
C THR A 219 -10.10 24.60 -14.81
N PHE A 220 -9.59 25.68 -15.44
CA PHE A 220 -10.43 26.63 -16.17
C PHE A 220 -11.15 25.97 -17.34
N LEU A 221 -10.44 25.14 -18.13
CA LEU A 221 -11.02 24.41 -19.25
C LEU A 221 -12.11 23.42 -18.81
N LYS A 222 -11.89 22.66 -17.73
CA LYS A 222 -12.87 21.72 -17.19
C LYS A 222 -14.12 22.39 -16.63
N ILE A 223 -13.97 23.59 -16.05
CA ILE A 223 -15.12 24.37 -15.55
C ILE A 223 -15.92 25.00 -16.70
N LYS A 224 -15.24 25.51 -17.73
CA LYS A 224 -15.88 26.22 -18.84
C LYS A 224 -16.34 25.33 -19.99
N LEU A 225 -15.74 24.13 -20.15
CA LEU A 225 -16.01 23.19 -21.23
C LEU A 225 -16.29 21.78 -20.68
N PRO A 226 -17.27 21.58 -19.80
CA PRO A 226 -17.50 20.29 -19.13
C PRO A 226 -17.91 19.16 -20.09
N ILE A 227 -18.40 19.50 -21.32
CA ILE A 227 -18.93 18.53 -22.30
C ILE A 227 -17.85 17.95 -23.21
N ILE A 228 -16.67 18.60 -23.32
CA ILE A 228 -15.64 18.20 -24.29
C ILE A 228 -14.56 17.29 -23.65
N LEU A 229 -14.48 17.25 -22.32
CA LEU A 229 -13.37 16.62 -21.58
C LEU A 229 -13.82 15.57 -20.52
N SER A 230 -15.10 15.20 -20.51
CA SER A 230 -15.65 14.15 -19.63
C SER A 230 -15.44 12.73 -20.18
#